data_30e170b809145f10fac8d1e44cb59f45
#
_entry.id   30e170b809145f10fac8d1e44cb59f45
#
_cell.length_a   1.000
_cell.length_b   1.000
_cell.length_c   1.000
_cell.angle_alpha   90.00
_cell.angle_beta   90.00
_cell.angle_gamma   90.00
#
_symmetry.space_group_name_H-M   'P 1'
#
loop_
_entity.id
_entity.type
_entity.pdbx_description
1 polymer ?
#
loop_
_entity_poly.entity_id
_entity_poly.type
_entity_poly.pdbx_seq_one_letter_code
_entity_poly.pdbx_strand_id
1 'polypeptide(L)'
;MLQFSDYINKLQKNQNKNNLLVIYAAGTIGKLTLHALKEKNIKVNYFCDKDSTKWNTTIENIKIISPNDLDKFDKNIDIIVTYFLFSAIVPSLENKGFKNLYLCTGLLTDASINTFCMKNNNSNYSHIKLMRSVEFYDKMGMKENYIRDDKLNLNSIDIQVTEKCSLKCKDCNNLMQYYEKPKDVDMDVLFKSIDKFMQCIDSLNEFRVLGGDPFMHKELYKIINKLVTYDKCKRVVVYTNAKIVPKSENLICLKNKKVVLDITNYGESSSAHLKVIELAKKENIPFTTIRCTEWLDSGRILPFSGKSEKELENLFTNCCQSKLISLLHGKLYRCPFSANGANLKAIPQNGNDEVNLINDNFSINELREQIKKLCFSKKYLTACSYCSGKNSFLTLRIPPAIQTKKPLPYTINNK
;
A
#
# COMPACT_ATOMS: atom_id res chain seq x y z
N MET A 1 -9.02 28.88 6.51
CA MET A 1 -8.39 27.69 7.13
C MET A 1 -8.73 26.46 6.30
N LEU A 2 -7.73 25.69 5.90
CA LEU A 2 -7.87 24.47 5.09
C LEU A 2 -8.73 23.42 5.83
N GLN A 3 -9.72 22.82 5.14
CA GLN A 3 -10.58 21.77 5.68
C GLN A 3 -10.20 20.42 5.06
N PHE A 4 -10.08 19.40 5.91
CA PHE A 4 -9.55 18.07 5.55
C PHE A 4 -10.65 17.01 5.39
N SER A 5 -11.77 17.13 6.10
CA SER A 5 -12.88 16.16 6.07
C SER A 5 -14.22 16.84 6.28
N ASP A 6 -15.30 16.10 6.06
CA ASP A 6 -16.69 16.48 6.39
C ASP A 6 -17.23 17.77 5.76
N TYR A 7 -16.62 18.21 4.64
CA TYR A 7 -17.03 19.46 3.97
C TYR A 7 -18.02 19.25 2.81
N ILE A 8 -18.40 18.01 2.50
CA ILE A 8 -19.29 17.71 1.35
C ILE A 8 -20.63 18.44 1.48
N ASN A 9 -21.27 18.34 2.66
CA ASN A 9 -22.54 19.02 2.94
C ASN A 9 -22.40 20.55 2.80
N LYS A 10 -21.23 21.10 3.16
CA LYS A 10 -20.94 22.52 3.03
C LYS A 10 -20.82 22.91 1.55
N LEU A 11 -20.12 22.12 0.72
CA LEU A 11 -20.04 22.37 -0.72
C LEU A 11 -21.44 22.34 -1.37
N GLN A 12 -22.28 21.35 -1.05
CA GLN A 12 -23.64 21.25 -1.56
C GLN A 12 -24.48 22.46 -1.14
N LYS A 13 -24.41 22.88 0.14
CA LYS A 13 -25.09 24.07 0.63
C LYS A 13 -24.62 25.35 -0.07
N ASN A 14 -23.35 25.48 -0.33
CA ASN A 14 -22.76 26.63 -1.03
C ASN A 14 -23.21 26.68 -2.49
N GLN A 15 -23.27 25.54 -3.17
CA GLN A 15 -23.80 25.47 -4.55
C GLN A 15 -25.25 25.87 -4.68
N ASN A 16 -26.11 25.51 -3.71
CA ASN A 16 -27.49 25.96 -3.67
C ASN A 16 -27.62 27.50 -3.57
N LYS A 17 -26.54 28.18 -3.17
CA LYS A 17 -26.40 29.64 -3.15
C LYS A 17 -25.65 30.18 -4.38
N ASN A 18 -25.49 29.37 -5.43
CA ASN A 18 -24.74 29.70 -6.65
C ASN A 18 -23.25 30.01 -6.44
N ASN A 19 -22.62 29.50 -5.37
CA ASN A 19 -21.22 29.70 -5.15
C ASN A 19 -20.36 28.86 -6.17
N LEU A 20 -19.29 29.46 -6.64
CA LEU A 20 -18.39 28.79 -7.59
C LEU A 20 -17.49 27.79 -6.86
N LEU A 21 -17.22 26.67 -7.53
CA LEU A 21 -16.26 25.66 -7.09
C LEU A 21 -15.13 25.51 -8.10
N VAL A 22 -13.90 25.66 -7.63
CA VAL A 22 -12.66 25.52 -8.42
C VAL A 22 -11.82 24.35 -7.90
N ILE A 23 -11.35 23.50 -8.81
CA ILE A 23 -10.32 22.49 -8.48
C ILE A 23 -8.95 23.10 -8.83
N TYR A 24 -8.08 23.23 -7.82
CA TYR A 24 -6.72 23.74 -8.02
C TYR A 24 -5.75 22.59 -8.28
N ALA A 25 -5.13 22.60 -9.45
CA ALA A 25 -4.33 21.65 -10.20
C ALA A 25 -5.15 20.66 -11.06
N ALA A 26 -4.86 20.71 -12.37
CA ALA A 26 -5.57 19.95 -13.42
C ALA A 26 -4.82 18.65 -13.82
N GLY A 27 -4.13 18.02 -12.85
CA GLY A 27 -3.44 16.73 -13.02
C GLY A 27 -4.34 15.52 -12.72
N THR A 28 -3.74 14.35 -12.56
CA THR A 28 -4.45 13.09 -12.29
C THR A 28 -5.34 13.17 -11.05
N ILE A 29 -4.83 13.72 -9.93
CA ILE A 29 -5.62 13.87 -8.71
C ILE A 29 -6.76 14.87 -8.91
N GLY A 30 -6.56 15.94 -9.69
CA GLY A 30 -7.64 16.86 -10.05
C GLY A 30 -8.75 16.18 -10.83
N LYS A 31 -8.42 15.33 -11.82
CA LYS A 31 -9.40 14.53 -12.57
C LYS A 31 -10.14 13.53 -11.68
N LEU A 32 -9.42 12.85 -10.78
CA LEU A 32 -10.01 11.95 -9.78
C LEU A 32 -10.95 12.71 -8.83
N THR A 33 -10.57 13.92 -8.40
CA THR A 33 -11.40 14.79 -7.57
C THR A 33 -12.68 15.20 -8.29
N LEU A 34 -12.59 15.58 -9.58
CA LEU A 34 -13.76 15.84 -10.41
C LEU A 34 -14.70 14.63 -10.48
N HIS A 35 -14.15 13.43 -10.69
CA HIS A 35 -14.92 12.19 -10.73
C HIS A 35 -15.67 11.97 -9.41
N ALA A 36 -14.99 12.07 -8.27
CA ALA A 36 -15.59 11.90 -6.94
C ALA A 36 -16.69 12.96 -6.64
N LEU A 37 -16.53 14.20 -7.12
CA LEU A 37 -17.53 15.25 -6.99
C LEU A 37 -18.78 14.96 -7.86
N LYS A 38 -18.57 14.47 -9.08
CA LYS A 38 -19.69 14.07 -9.97
C LYS A 38 -20.52 12.92 -9.38
N GLU A 39 -19.89 11.93 -8.73
CA GLU A 39 -20.60 10.85 -8.01
C GLU A 39 -21.49 11.38 -6.89
N LYS A 40 -21.22 12.60 -6.40
CA LYS A 40 -21.99 13.28 -5.35
C LYS A 40 -22.91 14.38 -5.88
N ASN A 41 -23.07 14.48 -7.21
CA ASN A 41 -23.84 15.53 -7.89
C ASN A 41 -23.36 16.95 -7.56
N ILE A 42 -22.05 17.14 -7.32
CA ILE A 42 -21.44 18.43 -7.06
C ILE A 42 -20.84 18.99 -8.35
N LYS A 43 -21.30 20.16 -8.78
CA LYS A 43 -20.85 20.82 -10.00
C LYS A 43 -19.51 21.52 -9.77
N VAL A 44 -18.55 21.34 -10.68
CA VAL A 44 -17.28 22.08 -10.75
C VAL A 44 -17.38 23.13 -11.85
N ASN A 45 -16.97 24.36 -11.56
CA ASN A 45 -17.04 25.46 -12.51
C ASN A 45 -15.74 25.63 -13.30
N TYR A 46 -14.59 25.51 -12.64
CA TYR A 46 -13.27 25.69 -13.26
C TYR A 46 -12.23 24.74 -12.67
N PHE A 47 -11.22 24.45 -13.47
CA PHE A 47 -9.90 24.06 -12.98
C PHE A 47 -9.00 25.29 -12.96
N CYS A 48 -8.06 25.36 -12.03
CA CYS A 48 -6.96 26.31 -12.03
C CYS A 48 -5.62 25.54 -12.05
N ASP A 49 -4.70 25.88 -12.93
CA ASP A 49 -3.39 25.23 -12.99
C ASP A 49 -2.27 26.25 -13.21
N LYS A 50 -1.09 26.01 -12.64
CA LYS A 50 0.11 26.84 -12.86
C LYS A 50 0.75 26.61 -14.22
N ASP A 51 0.52 25.47 -14.83
CA ASP A 51 1.07 25.10 -16.13
C ASP A 51 0.33 25.85 -17.23
N SER A 52 1.01 26.83 -17.84
CA SER A 52 0.45 27.68 -18.87
C SER A 52 0.04 26.92 -20.14
N THR A 53 0.63 25.75 -20.40
CA THR A 53 0.27 24.93 -21.57
C THR A 53 -1.14 24.35 -21.48
N LYS A 54 -1.71 24.31 -20.28
CA LYS A 54 -3.08 23.84 -20.03
C LYS A 54 -4.14 24.95 -20.08
N TRP A 55 -3.75 26.21 -20.00
CA TRP A 55 -4.71 27.30 -19.92
C TRP A 55 -5.58 27.40 -21.16
N ASN A 56 -6.83 27.78 -20.95
CA ASN A 56 -7.88 27.84 -21.97
C ASN A 56 -8.21 26.50 -22.65
N THR A 57 -7.65 25.39 -22.20
CA THR A 57 -8.12 24.04 -22.55
C THR A 57 -9.22 23.59 -21.58
N THR A 58 -9.77 22.40 -21.81
CA THR A 58 -10.84 21.85 -20.98
C THR A 58 -10.54 20.44 -20.50
N ILE A 59 -11.08 20.07 -19.34
CA ILE A 59 -11.21 18.69 -18.86
C ILE A 59 -12.70 18.40 -18.68
N GLU A 60 -13.23 17.45 -19.44
CA GLU A 60 -14.67 17.10 -19.42
C GLU A 60 -15.58 18.34 -19.55
N ASN A 61 -15.26 19.24 -20.48
CA ASN A 61 -15.91 20.54 -20.77
C ASN A 61 -15.78 21.61 -19.65
N ILE A 62 -14.92 21.39 -18.67
CA ILE A 62 -14.64 22.37 -17.61
C ILE A 62 -13.34 23.11 -17.97
N LYS A 63 -13.44 24.45 -18.09
CA LYS A 63 -12.29 25.30 -18.50
C LYS A 63 -11.19 25.30 -17.45
N ILE A 64 -9.93 25.28 -17.93
CA ILE A 64 -8.74 25.47 -17.10
C ILE A 64 -8.33 26.94 -17.18
N ILE A 65 -8.29 27.60 -16.04
CA ILE A 65 -7.90 29.02 -15.90
C ILE A 65 -6.51 29.16 -15.29
N SER A 66 -5.90 30.32 -15.49
CA SER A 66 -4.65 30.68 -14.83
C SER A 66 -4.85 31.08 -13.35
N PRO A 67 -3.80 31.04 -12.50
CA PRO A 67 -3.86 31.60 -11.16
C PRO A 67 -4.20 33.11 -11.14
N ASN A 68 -3.80 33.86 -12.18
CA ASN A 68 -4.13 35.28 -12.31
C ASN A 68 -5.62 35.51 -12.60
N ASP A 69 -6.25 34.61 -13.35
CA ASP A 69 -7.70 34.67 -13.56
C ASP A 69 -8.48 34.28 -12.30
N LEU A 70 -7.96 33.31 -11.54
CA LEU A 70 -8.54 32.97 -10.24
C LEU A 70 -8.55 34.16 -9.27
N ASP A 71 -7.52 35.02 -9.31
CA ASP A 71 -7.42 36.18 -8.45
C ASP A 71 -8.54 37.22 -8.68
N LYS A 72 -9.19 37.20 -9.85
CA LYS A 72 -10.31 38.07 -10.21
C LYS A 72 -11.64 37.64 -9.59
N PHE A 73 -11.74 36.43 -9.07
CA PHE A 73 -12.96 35.89 -8.49
C PHE A 73 -13.20 36.38 -7.05
N ASP A 74 -14.47 36.30 -6.62
CA ASP A 74 -14.85 36.52 -5.23
C ASP A 74 -14.00 35.61 -4.29
N LYS A 75 -13.58 36.15 -3.18
CA LYS A 75 -12.72 35.47 -2.22
C LYS A 75 -13.46 34.44 -1.36
N ASN A 76 -14.79 34.37 -1.47
CA ASN A 76 -15.62 33.37 -0.80
C ASN A 76 -15.94 32.16 -1.68
N ILE A 77 -15.43 32.06 -2.90
CA ILE A 77 -15.57 30.84 -3.72
C ILE A 77 -14.96 29.64 -3.01
N ASP A 78 -15.42 28.44 -3.37
CA ASP A 78 -14.89 27.19 -2.84
C ASP A 78 -13.71 26.72 -3.70
N ILE A 79 -12.58 26.39 -3.08
CA ILE A 79 -11.37 25.89 -3.79
C ILE A 79 -10.94 24.57 -3.18
N ILE A 80 -10.92 23.49 -3.99
CA ILE A 80 -10.35 22.20 -3.62
C ILE A 80 -8.92 22.11 -4.13
N VAL A 81 -7.96 22.01 -3.22
CA VAL A 81 -6.54 21.89 -3.53
C VAL A 81 -6.18 20.41 -3.74
N THR A 82 -5.66 20.10 -4.92
CA THR A 82 -5.32 18.72 -5.33
C THR A 82 -3.81 18.53 -5.60
N TYR A 83 -3.01 19.49 -5.21
CA TYR A 83 -1.57 19.46 -5.39
C TYR A 83 -0.86 19.02 -4.11
N PHE A 84 0.14 18.12 -4.23
CA PHE A 84 0.79 17.54 -3.06
C PHE A 84 1.66 18.53 -2.25
N LEU A 85 2.09 19.65 -2.86
CA LEU A 85 2.73 20.76 -2.15
C LEU A 85 1.67 21.78 -1.67
N PHE A 86 0.57 21.30 -1.09
CA PHE A 86 -0.50 22.18 -0.59
C PHE A 86 0.03 23.18 0.45
N SER A 87 1.07 22.82 1.24
CA SER A 87 1.74 23.71 2.17
C SER A 87 2.35 24.98 1.52
N ALA A 88 2.64 24.94 0.22
CA ALA A 88 3.08 26.12 -0.52
C ALA A 88 1.91 26.88 -1.16
N ILE A 89 0.86 26.17 -1.57
CA ILE A 89 -0.29 26.75 -2.30
C ILE A 89 -1.29 27.38 -1.34
N VAL A 90 -1.63 26.70 -0.24
CA VAL A 90 -2.63 27.16 0.70
C VAL A 90 -2.29 28.51 1.30
N PRO A 91 -1.07 28.75 1.85
CA PRO A 91 -0.71 30.08 2.35
C PRO A 91 -0.79 31.17 1.26
N SER A 92 -0.41 30.84 0.01
CA SER A 92 -0.51 31.78 -1.11
C SER A 92 -1.97 32.16 -1.41
N LEU A 93 -2.91 31.22 -1.34
CA LEU A 93 -4.33 31.47 -1.54
C LEU A 93 -4.93 32.24 -0.36
N GLU A 94 -4.54 31.90 0.87
CA GLU A 94 -4.97 32.61 2.09
C GLU A 94 -4.51 34.06 2.09
N ASN A 95 -3.24 34.32 1.71
CA ASN A 95 -2.69 35.68 1.57
C ASN A 95 -3.40 36.49 0.49
N LYS A 96 -4.00 35.85 -0.51
CA LYS A 96 -4.85 36.50 -1.53
C LYS A 96 -6.29 36.67 -1.07
N GLY A 97 -6.62 36.29 0.16
CA GLY A 97 -7.90 36.48 0.81
C GLY A 97 -8.94 35.36 0.60
N PHE A 98 -8.59 34.24 -0.06
CA PHE A 98 -9.49 33.11 -0.21
C PHE A 98 -9.72 32.40 1.12
N LYS A 99 -11.00 32.17 1.48
CA LYS A 99 -11.40 31.69 2.81
C LYS A 99 -11.84 30.22 2.83
N ASN A 100 -12.40 29.74 1.72
CA ASN A 100 -13.01 28.40 1.63
C ASN A 100 -12.06 27.45 0.89
N LEU A 101 -11.05 26.94 1.59
CA LEU A 101 -10.05 26.03 1.06
C LEU A 101 -10.28 24.62 1.61
N TYR A 102 -10.23 23.61 0.73
CA TYR A 102 -10.47 22.22 1.06
C TYR A 102 -9.36 21.33 0.48
N LEU A 103 -8.95 20.29 1.22
CA LEU A 103 -8.03 19.29 0.69
C LEU A 103 -8.82 18.15 0.04
N CYS A 104 -8.44 17.75 -1.18
CA CYS A 104 -9.14 16.73 -1.97
C CYS A 104 -9.26 15.37 -1.25
N THR A 105 -8.32 15.01 -0.37
CA THR A 105 -8.29 13.70 0.30
C THR A 105 -9.56 13.39 1.08
N GLY A 106 -10.26 14.38 1.61
CA GLY A 106 -11.53 14.20 2.29
C GLY A 106 -12.70 13.73 1.38
N LEU A 107 -12.52 13.80 0.04
CA LEU A 107 -13.48 13.29 -0.95
C LEU A 107 -13.12 11.91 -1.50
N LEU A 108 -11.82 11.57 -1.50
CA LEU A 108 -11.29 10.45 -2.25
C LEU A 108 -11.33 9.17 -1.42
N THR A 109 -12.21 8.27 -1.81
CA THR A 109 -12.34 6.93 -1.21
C THR A 109 -11.79 5.86 -2.16
N ASP A 110 -11.46 4.69 -1.63
CA ASP A 110 -11.06 3.55 -2.46
C ASP A 110 -12.14 3.20 -3.51
N ALA A 111 -13.40 3.36 -3.16
CA ALA A 111 -14.53 3.15 -4.10
C ALA A 111 -14.48 4.15 -5.26
N SER A 112 -14.31 5.46 -5.00
CA SER A 112 -14.22 6.48 -6.06
C SER A 112 -12.96 6.31 -6.92
N ILE A 113 -11.86 5.86 -6.33
CA ILE A 113 -10.63 5.53 -7.07
C ILE A 113 -10.85 4.33 -8.00
N ASN A 114 -11.53 3.29 -7.51
CA ASN A 114 -11.84 2.10 -8.31
C ASN A 114 -12.72 2.45 -9.51
N THR A 115 -13.83 3.16 -9.29
CA THR A 115 -14.74 3.57 -10.37
C THR A 115 -14.06 4.50 -11.39
N PHE A 116 -13.21 5.40 -10.93
CA PHE A 116 -12.39 6.26 -11.79
C PHE A 116 -11.44 5.46 -12.68
N CYS A 117 -10.69 4.52 -12.09
CA CYS A 117 -9.74 3.69 -12.84
C CYS A 117 -10.46 2.79 -13.85
N MET A 118 -11.59 2.18 -13.48
CA MET A 118 -12.39 1.35 -14.38
C MET A 118 -12.94 2.13 -15.56
N LYS A 119 -13.49 3.33 -15.33
CA LYS A 119 -13.99 4.24 -16.38
C LYS A 119 -12.90 4.64 -17.37
N ASN A 120 -11.65 4.72 -16.92
CA ASN A 120 -10.51 5.08 -17.76
C ASN A 120 -9.73 3.86 -18.29
N ASN A 121 -10.40 2.71 -18.45
CA ASN A 121 -9.89 1.46 -19.05
C ASN A 121 -8.70 0.82 -18.32
N ASN A 122 -8.46 1.13 -17.06
CA ASN A 122 -7.40 0.55 -16.21
C ASN A 122 -5.96 0.66 -16.78
N SER A 123 -5.78 1.18 -17.99
CA SER A 123 -4.47 1.21 -18.67
C SER A 123 -3.59 2.40 -18.26
N ASN A 124 -4.22 3.52 -17.90
CA ASN A 124 -3.52 4.78 -17.62
C ASN A 124 -3.32 5.04 -16.12
N TYR A 125 -4.05 4.34 -15.25
CA TYR A 125 -4.04 4.59 -13.81
C TYR A 125 -3.94 3.29 -13.02
N SER A 126 -3.02 3.26 -12.07
CA SER A 126 -2.89 2.16 -11.11
C SER A 126 -3.75 2.44 -9.89
N HIS A 127 -4.72 1.59 -9.60
CA HIS A 127 -5.59 1.67 -8.40
C HIS A 127 -4.77 1.84 -7.12
N ILE A 128 -3.84 0.91 -6.87
CA ILE A 128 -3.00 0.92 -5.66
C ILE A 128 -2.12 2.16 -5.58
N LYS A 129 -1.55 2.60 -6.71
CA LYS A 129 -0.71 3.80 -6.73
C LYS A 129 -1.52 5.05 -6.37
N LEU A 130 -2.73 5.18 -6.89
CA LEU A 130 -3.61 6.30 -6.58
C LEU A 130 -4.07 6.25 -5.11
N MET A 131 -4.50 5.08 -4.61
CA MET A 131 -4.89 4.91 -3.21
C MET A 131 -3.77 5.31 -2.25
N ARG A 132 -2.55 4.83 -2.48
CA ARG A 132 -1.37 5.18 -1.67
C ARG A 132 -0.97 6.65 -1.82
N SER A 133 -1.17 7.25 -2.99
CA SER A 133 -0.94 8.69 -3.17
C SER A 133 -1.92 9.51 -2.34
N VAL A 134 -3.21 9.19 -2.36
CA VAL A 134 -4.23 9.87 -1.55
C VAL A 134 -3.89 9.75 -0.06
N GLU A 135 -3.52 8.56 0.41
CA GLU A 135 -3.10 8.34 1.81
C GLU A 135 -1.84 9.12 2.19
N PHE A 136 -0.89 9.24 1.26
CA PHE A 136 0.30 10.04 1.48
C PHE A 136 -0.06 11.53 1.65
N TYR A 137 -0.95 12.07 0.81
CA TYR A 137 -1.41 13.45 0.91
C TYR A 137 -2.22 13.69 2.19
N ASP A 138 -3.08 12.74 2.57
CA ASP A 138 -3.84 12.80 3.81
C ASP A 138 -2.92 12.89 5.03
N LYS A 139 -1.89 12.04 5.08
CA LYS A 139 -0.87 12.07 6.14
C LYS A 139 -0.06 13.36 6.17
N MET A 140 0.30 13.91 5.02
CA MET A 140 1.00 15.20 4.94
C MET A 140 0.12 16.31 5.49
N GLY A 141 -1.18 16.32 5.17
CA GLY A 141 -2.14 17.26 5.71
C GLY A 141 -2.38 17.09 7.21
N MET A 142 -2.42 15.85 7.69
CA MET A 142 -2.60 15.56 9.12
C MET A 142 -1.38 15.87 9.97
N LYS A 143 -0.15 15.80 9.45
CA LYS A 143 1.08 16.10 10.20
C LYS A 143 1.11 17.51 10.78
N GLU A 144 0.44 18.45 10.16
CA GLU A 144 0.35 19.82 10.67
C GLU A 144 -0.70 19.97 11.79
N ASN A 145 -1.60 18.96 11.98
CA ASN A 145 -2.72 19.07 12.92
C ASN A 145 -2.98 17.84 13.82
N TYR A 146 -2.39 16.65 13.58
CA TYR A 146 -2.80 15.41 14.26
C TYR A 146 -1.70 14.37 14.41
N ILE A 147 -0.61 14.64 15.10
CA ILE A 147 0.17 13.57 15.72
C ILE A 147 -0.49 13.27 17.07
N ARG A 148 -1.33 12.25 17.11
CA ARG A 148 -1.79 11.66 18.37
C ARG A 148 -0.88 10.47 18.64
N ASP A 149 0.06 10.60 19.56
CA ASP A 149 1.02 9.56 19.98
C ASP A 149 0.34 8.34 20.64
N ASP A 150 -0.97 8.46 20.95
CA ASP A 150 -1.78 7.42 21.58
C ASP A 150 -2.35 6.40 20.57
N LYS A 151 -2.32 6.68 19.26
CA LYS A 151 -2.92 5.81 18.23
C LYS A 151 -1.90 4.98 17.47
N LEU A 152 -2.20 3.68 17.31
CA LEU A 152 -1.43 2.75 16.50
C LEU A 152 -2.09 2.58 15.13
N ASN A 153 -1.78 3.53 14.23
CA ASN A 153 -2.24 3.51 12.85
C ASN A 153 -1.15 2.94 11.94
N LEU A 154 -1.45 1.87 11.22
CA LEU A 154 -0.48 1.18 10.37
C LEU A 154 -0.82 1.29 8.89
N ASN A 155 0.22 1.36 8.05
CA ASN A 155 0.03 1.42 6.60
C ASN A 155 -0.33 0.07 6.01
N SER A 156 0.41 -0.96 6.37
CA SER A 156 0.21 -2.29 5.81
C SER A 156 0.80 -3.36 6.71
N ILE A 157 0.28 -4.56 6.54
CA ILE A 157 0.87 -5.80 7.05
C ILE A 157 0.87 -6.85 5.94
N ASP A 158 2.00 -7.52 5.76
CA ASP A 158 2.15 -8.66 4.87
C ASP A 158 1.60 -9.91 5.55
N ILE A 159 0.55 -10.50 5.00
CA ILE A 159 -0.01 -11.78 5.45
C ILE A 159 0.55 -12.86 4.53
N GLN A 160 1.52 -13.62 5.01
CA GLN A 160 2.07 -14.75 4.27
C GLN A 160 1.16 -15.96 4.45
N VAL A 161 0.41 -16.31 3.39
CA VAL A 161 -0.60 -17.37 3.45
C VAL A 161 -0.06 -18.73 3.01
N THR A 162 1.06 -18.76 2.30
CA THR A 162 1.68 -19.99 1.79
C THR A 162 3.16 -19.81 1.50
N GLU A 163 3.95 -20.85 1.69
CA GLU A 163 5.34 -20.96 1.23
C GLU A 163 5.43 -21.44 -0.22
N LYS A 164 4.30 -21.94 -0.80
CA LYS A 164 4.25 -22.47 -2.16
C LYS A 164 4.24 -21.33 -3.17
N CYS A 165 5.04 -21.47 -4.21
CA CYS A 165 5.06 -20.53 -5.33
C CYS A 165 5.08 -21.30 -6.66
N SER A 166 4.35 -20.78 -7.64
CA SER A 166 4.39 -21.29 -9.02
C SER A 166 5.72 -20.96 -9.73
N LEU A 167 6.53 -20.08 -9.14
CA LEU A 167 7.89 -19.72 -9.56
C LEU A 167 8.90 -20.10 -8.47
N LYS A 168 10.14 -20.42 -8.88
CA LYS A 168 11.28 -20.67 -7.99
C LYS A 168 12.40 -19.68 -8.30
N CYS A 169 12.14 -18.41 -8.01
CA CYS A 169 13.07 -17.32 -8.33
C CYS A 169 14.28 -17.35 -7.38
N LYS A 170 15.50 -17.48 -7.93
CA LYS A 170 16.74 -17.64 -7.15
C LYS A 170 17.07 -16.47 -6.20
N ASP A 171 16.50 -15.29 -6.47
CA ASP A 171 16.74 -14.06 -5.71
C ASP A 171 15.44 -13.52 -5.08
N CYS A 172 14.49 -14.42 -4.75
CA CYS A 172 13.22 -14.08 -4.13
C CYS A 172 13.45 -13.50 -2.72
N ASN A 173 12.96 -12.30 -2.49
CA ASN A 173 13.13 -11.62 -1.19
C ASN A 173 12.35 -12.27 -0.04
N ASN A 174 11.31 -13.05 -0.35
CA ASN A 174 10.59 -13.87 0.63
C ASN A 174 11.25 -15.24 0.83
N LEU A 175 12.46 -15.46 0.30
CA LEU A 175 13.26 -16.65 0.48
C LEU A 175 12.62 -17.96 0.01
N MET A 176 11.66 -17.90 -0.92
CA MET A 176 10.92 -19.07 -1.42
C MET A 176 11.82 -20.10 -2.10
N GLN A 177 12.97 -19.71 -2.61
CA GLN A 177 13.99 -20.56 -3.23
C GLN A 177 14.67 -21.54 -2.27
N TYR A 178 14.51 -21.35 -0.96
CA TYR A 178 15.14 -22.19 0.06
C TYR A 178 14.22 -23.27 0.64
N TYR A 179 12.89 -23.16 0.42
CA TYR A 179 11.95 -24.12 0.97
C TYR A 179 11.96 -25.44 0.18
N GLU A 180 12.40 -26.51 0.82
CA GLU A 180 12.37 -27.87 0.22
C GLU A 180 10.96 -28.47 0.21
N LYS A 181 10.22 -28.27 1.30
CA LYS A 181 8.86 -28.77 1.51
C LYS A 181 7.91 -27.61 1.86
N PRO A 182 7.61 -26.74 0.89
CA PRO A 182 6.75 -25.57 1.13
C PRO A 182 5.32 -26.02 1.50
N LYS A 183 4.73 -25.35 2.49
CA LYS A 183 3.39 -25.65 3.02
C LYS A 183 2.51 -24.40 3.07
N ASP A 184 1.22 -24.63 3.22
CA ASP A 184 0.27 -23.56 3.56
C ASP A 184 0.37 -23.25 5.05
N VAL A 185 -0.03 -22.05 5.45
CA VAL A 185 -0.12 -21.69 6.86
C VAL A 185 -1.26 -22.46 7.53
N ASP A 186 -1.13 -22.68 8.83
CA ASP A 186 -2.22 -23.19 9.65
C ASP A 186 -3.29 -22.10 9.77
N MET A 187 -4.54 -22.42 9.38
CA MET A 187 -5.64 -21.47 9.29
C MET A 187 -6.09 -20.98 10.67
N ASP A 188 -6.11 -21.84 11.67
CA ASP A 188 -6.54 -21.48 13.03
C ASP A 188 -5.52 -20.56 13.69
N VAL A 189 -4.23 -20.87 13.54
CA VAL A 189 -3.12 -20.01 13.97
C VAL A 189 -3.18 -18.67 13.27
N LEU A 190 -3.42 -18.65 11.95
CA LEU A 190 -3.51 -17.43 11.17
C LEU A 190 -4.66 -16.54 11.64
N PHE A 191 -5.86 -17.10 11.75
CA PHE A 191 -7.05 -16.34 12.16
C PHE A 191 -6.95 -15.82 13.59
N LYS A 192 -6.50 -16.65 14.53
CA LYS A 192 -6.23 -16.22 15.91
C LYS A 192 -5.24 -15.05 15.95
N SER A 193 -4.19 -15.13 15.14
CA SER A 193 -3.16 -14.07 15.08
C SER A 193 -3.70 -12.76 14.53
N ILE A 194 -4.49 -12.84 13.45
CA ILE A 194 -5.10 -11.66 12.82
C ILE A 194 -6.10 -11.02 13.79
N ASP A 195 -6.95 -11.81 14.45
CA ASP A 195 -7.91 -11.30 15.43
C ASP A 195 -7.22 -10.55 16.57
N LYS A 196 -6.16 -11.12 17.15
CA LYS A 196 -5.37 -10.43 18.20
C LYS A 196 -4.67 -9.17 17.67
N PHE A 197 -4.05 -9.25 16.50
CA PHE A 197 -3.43 -8.07 15.87
C PHE A 197 -4.42 -6.92 15.68
N MET A 198 -5.61 -7.21 15.13
CA MET A 198 -6.65 -6.21 14.88
C MET A 198 -7.25 -5.64 16.17
N GLN A 199 -7.21 -6.37 17.30
CA GLN A 199 -7.56 -5.81 18.60
C GLN A 199 -6.50 -4.80 19.10
N CYS A 200 -5.22 -5.04 18.80
CA CYS A 200 -4.11 -4.20 19.26
C CYS A 200 -3.96 -2.88 18.50
N ILE A 201 -4.51 -2.73 17.30
CA ILE A 201 -4.32 -1.54 16.44
C ILE A 201 -5.59 -0.69 16.33
N ASP A 202 -5.42 0.58 15.97
CA ASP A 202 -6.55 1.50 15.77
C ASP A 202 -7.03 1.52 14.32
N SER A 203 -6.11 1.49 13.36
CA SER A 203 -6.45 1.40 11.94
C SER A 203 -5.34 0.75 11.10
N LEU A 204 -5.75 0.21 9.96
CA LEU A 204 -4.88 -0.38 8.96
C LEU A 204 -5.31 0.10 7.57
N ASN A 205 -4.37 0.55 6.73
CA ASN A 205 -4.76 0.89 5.37
C ASN A 205 -4.92 -0.38 4.51
N GLU A 206 -3.97 -1.35 4.60
CA GLU A 206 -4.09 -2.54 3.77
C GLU A 206 -3.54 -3.82 4.41
N PHE A 207 -4.29 -4.90 4.30
CA PHE A 207 -3.75 -6.24 4.35
C PHE A 207 -3.12 -6.57 2.99
N ARG A 208 -1.87 -6.97 2.98
CA ARG A 208 -1.15 -7.40 1.79
C ARG A 208 -1.05 -8.93 1.83
N VAL A 209 -1.93 -9.59 1.09
CA VAL A 209 -1.98 -11.05 1.00
C VAL A 209 -0.95 -11.53 0.00
N LEU A 210 0.06 -12.23 0.50
CA LEU A 210 1.18 -12.72 -0.27
C LEU A 210 1.74 -14.03 0.33
N GLY A 211 2.91 -14.44 -0.08
CA GLY A 211 3.59 -15.63 0.38
C GLY A 211 4.60 -16.01 -0.67
N GLY A 212 4.53 -17.23 -1.18
CA GLY A 212 5.02 -17.56 -2.50
C GLY A 212 4.12 -16.94 -3.57
N ASP A 213 3.06 -17.63 -3.98
CA ASP A 213 1.94 -17.04 -4.71
C ASP A 213 0.64 -17.42 -4.02
N PRO A 214 -0.21 -16.48 -3.60
CA PRO A 214 -1.43 -16.77 -2.83
C PRO A 214 -2.37 -17.75 -3.52
N PHE A 215 -2.44 -17.75 -4.85
CA PHE A 215 -3.31 -18.68 -5.61
C PHE A 215 -2.83 -20.15 -5.57
N MET A 216 -1.68 -20.43 -4.95
CA MET A 216 -1.27 -21.79 -4.59
C MET A 216 -1.98 -22.32 -3.33
N HIS A 217 -2.57 -21.45 -2.53
CA HIS A 217 -3.34 -21.82 -1.34
C HIS A 217 -4.77 -22.20 -1.73
N LYS A 218 -5.16 -23.45 -1.50
CA LYS A 218 -6.49 -23.97 -1.93
C LYS A 218 -7.66 -23.22 -1.30
N GLU A 219 -7.51 -22.81 -0.04
CA GLU A 219 -8.55 -22.12 0.74
C GLU A 219 -8.29 -20.63 0.89
N LEU A 220 -7.58 -20.00 -0.06
CA LEU A 220 -7.32 -18.56 -0.07
C LEU A 220 -8.58 -17.72 0.13
N TYR A 221 -9.70 -18.16 -0.45
CA TYR A 221 -10.99 -17.49 -0.34
C TYR A 221 -11.46 -17.33 1.12
N LYS A 222 -11.21 -18.33 1.99
CA LYS A 222 -11.54 -18.24 3.42
C LYS A 222 -10.74 -17.12 4.10
N ILE A 223 -9.46 -17.01 3.75
CA ILE A 223 -8.58 -15.95 4.29
C ILE A 223 -9.08 -14.57 3.83
N ILE A 224 -9.30 -14.38 2.53
CA ILE A 224 -9.77 -13.10 1.99
C ILE A 224 -11.12 -12.72 2.60
N ASN A 225 -12.07 -13.66 2.68
CA ASN A 225 -13.38 -13.45 3.27
C ASN A 225 -13.29 -13.02 4.76
N LYS A 226 -12.35 -13.58 5.53
CA LYS A 226 -12.08 -13.14 6.90
C LYS A 226 -11.49 -11.73 6.93
N LEU A 227 -10.49 -11.43 6.09
CA LEU A 227 -9.80 -10.13 6.10
C LEU A 227 -10.72 -8.96 5.76
N VAL A 228 -11.69 -9.13 4.85
CA VAL A 228 -12.62 -8.06 4.46
C VAL A 228 -13.63 -7.71 5.54
N THR A 229 -13.80 -8.54 6.58
CA THR A 229 -14.73 -8.26 7.69
C THR A 229 -14.22 -7.21 8.67
N TYR A 230 -12.92 -6.90 8.68
CA TYR A 230 -12.37 -5.94 9.62
C TYR A 230 -12.62 -4.50 9.18
N ASP A 231 -13.48 -3.77 9.87
CA ASP A 231 -13.80 -2.37 9.56
C ASP A 231 -12.61 -1.43 9.75
N LYS A 232 -11.70 -1.76 10.68
CA LYS A 232 -10.45 -1.01 10.90
C LYS A 232 -9.49 -1.10 9.71
N CYS A 233 -9.73 -1.99 8.72
CA CYS A 233 -8.90 -2.13 7.52
C CYS A 233 -9.64 -1.58 6.30
N LYS A 234 -8.97 -0.71 5.53
CA LYS A 234 -9.55 -0.07 4.33
C LYS A 234 -9.66 -1.07 3.18
N ARG A 235 -8.63 -1.89 2.92
CA ARG A 235 -8.59 -2.81 1.77
C ARG A 235 -7.73 -4.05 2.00
N VAL A 236 -7.95 -5.03 1.13
CA VAL A 236 -7.15 -6.27 1.03
C VAL A 236 -6.50 -6.28 -0.35
N VAL A 237 -5.17 -6.30 -0.41
CA VAL A 237 -4.41 -6.34 -1.67
C VAL A 237 -3.83 -7.74 -1.85
N VAL A 238 -4.23 -8.43 -2.91
CA VAL A 238 -3.75 -9.78 -3.22
C VAL A 238 -2.65 -9.68 -4.28
N TYR A 239 -1.44 -10.11 -3.94
CA TYR A 239 -0.26 -10.05 -4.81
C TYR A 239 -0.10 -11.35 -5.58
N THR A 240 0.04 -11.28 -6.90
CA THR A 240 0.28 -12.48 -7.72
C THR A 240 1.34 -12.24 -8.80
N ASN A 241 2.09 -13.28 -9.12
CA ASN A 241 3.00 -13.30 -10.27
C ASN A 241 2.29 -13.61 -11.59
N ALA A 242 0.97 -13.74 -11.59
CA ALA A 242 0.12 -14.01 -12.73
C ALA A 242 0.49 -15.26 -13.56
N LYS A 243 1.00 -16.29 -12.93
CA LYS A 243 1.14 -17.63 -13.55
C LYS A 243 -0.11 -18.48 -13.36
N ILE A 244 -0.91 -18.20 -12.35
CA ILE A 244 -2.15 -18.92 -12.04
C ILE A 244 -3.35 -18.00 -12.26
N VAL A 245 -4.33 -18.49 -13.02
CA VAL A 245 -5.62 -17.81 -13.19
C VAL A 245 -6.55 -18.23 -12.05
N PRO A 246 -7.05 -17.29 -11.23
CA PRO A 246 -7.98 -17.62 -10.15
C PRO A 246 -9.28 -18.21 -10.68
N LYS A 247 -9.84 -19.19 -9.95
CA LYS A 247 -11.07 -19.91 -10.32
C LYS A 247 -11.95 -20.11 -9.10
N SER A 248 -13.22 -20.49 -9.34
CA SER A 248 -14.19 -20.88 -8.30
C SER A 248 -14.25 -19.86 -7.15
N GLU A 249 -14.21 -20.30 -5.91
CA GLU A 249 -14.30 -19.49 -4.70
C GLU A 249 -13.19 -18.44 -4.63
N ASN A 250 -11.98 -18.76 -5.10
CA ASN A 250 -10.85 -17.82 -5.16
C ASN A 250 -11.09 -16.67 -6.16
N LEU A 251 -11.91 -16.86 -7.17
CA LEU A 251 -12.37 -15.77 -8.05
C LEU A 251 -13.50 -14.96 -7.40
N ILE A 252 -14.45 -15.65 -6.76
CA ILE A 252 -15.63 -15.01 -6.16
C ILE A 252 -15.20 -14.03 -5.06
N CYS A 253 -14.28 -14.41 -4.17
CA CYS A 253 -13.83 -13.55 -3.08
C CYS A 253 -13.11 -12.26 -3.57
N LEU A 254 -12.49 -12.28 -4.76
CA LEU A 254 -11.86 -11.11 -5.36
C LEU A 254 -12.86 -10.03 -5.79
N LYS A 255 -14.14 -10.34 -5.94
CA LYS A 255 -15.21 -9.38 -6.29
C LYS A 255 -15.63 -8.49 -5.13
N ASN A 256 -15.14 -8.75 -3.92
CA ASN A 256 -15.45 -7.90 -2.77
C ASN A 256 -14.87 -6.49 -2.99
N LYS A 257 -15.67 -5.46 -2.71
CA LYS A 257 -15.31 -4.04 -2.90
C LYS A 257 -14.03 -3.58 -2.18
N LYS A 258 -13.63 -4.30 -1.12
CA LYS A 258 -12.38 -4.02 -0.38
C LYS A 258 -11.16 -4.70 -1.02
N VAL A 259 -11.34 -5.59 -2.00
CA VAL A 259 -10.25 -6.39 -2.58
C VAL A 259 -9.68 -5.71 -3.83
N VAL A 260 -8.37 -5.68 -3.93
CA VAL A 260 -7.63 -5.20 -5.11
C VAL A 260 -6.56 -6.23 -5.47
N LEU A 261 -6.47 -6.58 -6.75
CA LEU A 261 -5.47 -7.50 -7.24
C LEU A 261 -4.21 -6.73 -7.71
N ASP A 262 -3.04 -7.06 -7.14
CA ASP A 262 -1.75 -6.51 -7.58
C ASP A 262 -1.01 -7.56 -8.41
N ILE A 263 -0.94 -7.32 -9.72
CA ILE A 263 -0.44 -8.24 -10.73
C ILE A 263 0.99 -7.84 -11.11
N THR A 264 1.99 -8.63 -10.71
CA THR A 264 3.37 -8.40 -11.14
C THR A 264 3.67 -9.21 -12.38
N ASN A 265 3.99 -8.52 -13.48
CA ASN A 265 4.35 -9.12 -14.76
C ASN A 265 5.88 -9.30 -14.85
N TYR A 266 6.33 -10.56 -14.81
CA TYR A 266 7.73 -10.97 -15.00
C TYR A 266 8.02 -11.48 -16.44
N GLY A 267 7.29 -10.99 -17.44
CA GLY A 267 7.45 -11.44 -18.82
C GLY A 267 6.96 -12.87 -19.02
N GLU A 268 7.79 -13.70 -19.65
CA GLU A 268 7.47 -15.10 -19.94
C GLU A 268 7.16 -15.93 -18.68
N SER A 269 7.78 -15.59 -17.55
CA SER A 269 7.49 -16.23 -16.26
C SER A 269 6.04 -15.99 -15.79
N SER A 270 5.39 -14.92 -16.21
CA SER A 270 3.99 -14.59 -15.93
C SER A 270 3.07 -15.04 -17.07
N SER A 271 3.09 -16.31 -17.40
CA SER A 271 2.48 -16.87 -18.61
C SER A 271 0.94 -16.69 -18.74
N ALA A 272 0.24 -16.45 -17.63
CA ALA A 272 -1.19 -16.19 -17.63
C ALA A 272 -1.56 -14.70 -17.44
N HIS A 273 -0.57 -13.78 -17.49
CA HIS A 273 -0.75 -12.35 -17.19
C HIS A 273 -1.93 -11.70 -17.95
N LEU A 274 -2.00 -11.89 -19.28
CA LEU A 274 -3.10 -11.32 -20.06
C LEU A 274 -4.45 -11.92 -19.68
N LYS A 275 -4.52 -13.24 -19.46
CA LYS A 275 -5.76 -13.93 -19.04
C LYS A 275 -6.24 -13.44 -17.67
N VAL A 276 -5.33 -13.18 -16.74
CA VAL A 276 -5.68 -12.64 -15.41
C VAL A 276 -6.22 -11.23 -15.53
N ILE A 277 -5.63 -10.37 -16.38
CA ILE A 277 -6.13 -9.01 -16.63
C ILE A 277 -7.50 -9.03 -17.29
N GLU A 278 -7.69 -9.86 -18.33
CA GLU A 278 -8.99 -10.02 -19.02
C GLU A 278 -10.08 -10.48 -18.06
N LEU A 279 -9.75 -11.47 -17.21
CA LEU A 279 -10.64 -11.96 -16.17
C LEU A 279 -11.00 -10.86 -15.17
N ALA A 280 -10.01 -10.10 -14.68
CA ALA A 280 -10.25 -9.02 -13.73
C ALA A 280 -11.15 -7.93 -14.34
N LYS A 281 -10.96 -7.58 -15.61
CA LYS A 281 -11.83 -6.64 -16.34
C LYS A 281 -13.26 -7.19 -16.49
N LYS A 282 -13.39 -8.43 -16.94
CA LYS A 282 -14.69 -9.10 -17.15
C LYS A 282 -15.51 -9.16 -15.85
N GLU A 283 -14.85 -9.45 -14.75
CA GLU A 283 -15.49 -9.65 -13.44
C GLU A 283 -15.55 -8.36 -12.60
N ASN A 284 -15.17 -7.21 -13.16
CA ASN A 284 -15.09 -5.92 -12.48
C ASN A 284 -14.25 -5.94 -11.18
N ILE A 285 -13.16 -6.70 -11.16
CA ILE A 285 -12.22 -6.76 -10.05
C ILE A 285 -11.23 -5.61 -10.18
N PRO A 286 -11.09 -4.74 -9.17
CA PRO A 286 -10.05 -3.72 -9.18
C PRO A 286 -8.66 -4.33 -9.24
N PHE A 287 -7.80 -3.84 -10.15
CA PHE A 287 -6.45 -4.36 -10.26
C PHE A 287 -5.40 -3.30 -10.61
N THR A 288 -4.17 -3.62 -10.26
CA THR A 288 -2.97 -2.93 -10.73
C THR A 288 -2.08 -3.94 -11.44
N THR A 289 -1.45 -3.54 -12.52
CA THR A 289 -0.41 -4.35 -13.18
C THR A 289 0.88 -3.56 -13.29
N ILE A 290 2.00 -4.21 -12.96
CA ILE A 290 3.33 -3.61 -13.00
C ILE A 290 4.26 -4.56 -13.75
N ARG A 291 4.91 -4.07 -14.82
CA ARG A 291 6.02 -4.77 -15.45
C ARG A 291 7.25 -4.65 -14.53
N CYS A 292 7.74 -5.77 -14.06
CA CYS A 292 8.96 -5.82 -13.26
C CYS A 292 10.15 -6.13 -14.19
N THR A 293 11.05 -5.17 -14.34
CA THR A 293 12.22 -5.28 -15.24
C THR A 293 13.50 -5.54 -14.48
N GLU A 294 13.54 -5.25 -13.19
CA GLU A 294 14.72 -5.41 -12.33
C GLU A 294 14.36 -5.62 -10.87
N TRP A 295 15.22 -6.29 -10.14
CA TRP A 295 15.19 -6.41 -8.70
C TRP A 295 16.43 -5.80 -8.05
N LEU A 296 16.33 -5.47 -6.76
CA LEU A 296 17.51 -5.20 -5.93
C LEU A 296 18.14 -6.53 -5.48
N ASP A 297 19.45 -6.67 -5.61
CA ASP A 297 20.18 -7.88 -5.18
C ASP A 297 20.24 -7.99 -3.64
N SER A 298 19.19 -8.53 -3.06
CA SER A 298 19.02 -8.67 -1.61
C SER A 298 18.17 -9.87 -1.19
N GLY A 299 17.92 -10.78 -2.11
CA GLY A 299 17.06 -11.94 -1.90
C GLY A 299 17.80 -13.21 -1.46
N ARG A 300 19.03 -13.12 -0.96
CA ARG A 300 19.83 -14.29 -0.55
C ARG A 300 20.23 -14.24 0.91
N ILE A 301 20.20 -15.41 1.54
CA ILE A 301 20.78 -15.62 2.87
C ILE A 301 22.31 -15.60 2.71
N LEU A 302 22.96 -14.65 3.35
CA LEU A 302 24.40 -14.50 3.36
C LEU A 302 24.99 -15.12 4.63
N PRO A 303 26.28 -15.48 4.65
CA PRO A 303 27.01 -15.76 5.89
C PRO A 303 26.94 -14.57 6.85
N PHE A 304 27.18 -14.81 8.13
CA PHE A 304 27.29 -13.72 9.11
C PHE A 304 28.29 -12.66 8.65
N SER A 305 27.86 -11.42 8.56
CA SER A 305 28.61 -10.37 7.87
C SER A 305 29.76 -9.78 8.67
N GLY A 306 29.75 -9.93 10.02
CA GLY A 306 30.71 -9.28 10.91
C GLY A 306 30.66 -7.74 10.93
N LYS A 307 29.60 -7.13 10.35
CA LYS A 307 29.42 -5.67 10.34
C LYS A 307 29.32 -5.12 11.76
N SER A 308 29.87 -3.94 11.97
CA SER A 308 29.71 -3.17 13.19
C SER A 308 28.26 -2.71 13.39
N GLU A 309 27.89 -2.35 14.63
CA GLU A 309 26.57 -1.81 14.94
C GLU A 309 26.21 -0.60 14.07
N LYS A 310 27.14 0.32 13.88
CA LYS A 310 26.94 1.51 13.04
C LYS A 310 26.68 1.17 11.58
N GLU A 311 27.34 0.18 11.03
CA GLU A 311 27.09 -0.29 9.66
C GLU A 311 25.73 -0.95 9.54
N LEU A 312 25.31 -1.75 10.53
CA LEU A 312 23.99 -2.39 10.57
C LEU A 312 22.87 -1.37 10.74
N GLU A 313 23.03 -0.36 11.57
CA GLU A 313 22.08 0.75 11.71
C GLU A 313 21.93 1.53 10.41
N ASN A 314 23.03 1.83 9.74
CA ASN A 314 23.01 2.51 8.45
C ASN A 314 22.33 1.64 7.37
N LEU A 315 22.64 0.34 7.32
CA LEU A 315 22.00 -0.61 6.43
C LEU A 315 20.48 -0.67 6.66
N PHE A 316 20.05 -0.75 7.91
CA PHE A 316 18.63 -0.82 8.27
C PHE A 316 17.88 0.49 7.97
N THR A 317 18.46 1.62 8.32
CA THR A 317 17.84 2.94 8.11
C THR A 317 17.60 3.22 6.64
N ASN A 318 18.52 2.81 5.77
CA ASN A 318 18.44 3.02 4.33
C ASN A 318 17.75 1.86 3.58
N CYS A 319 17.29 0.84 4.28
CA CYS A 319 16.61 -0.30 3.67
C CYS A 319 15.14 0.03 3.38
N CYS A 320 14.70 -0.10 2.12
CA CYS A 320 13.30 0.16 1.74
C CYS A 320 12.29 -0.82 2.39
N GLN A 321 12.76 -1.93 2.97
CA GLN A 321 11.94 -2.92 3.67
C GLN A 321 11.93 -2.75 5.19
N SER A 322 12.71 -1.83 5.75
CA SER A 322 12.77 -1.59 7.19
C SER A 322 11.42 -1.16 7.81
N LYS A 323 10.45 -0.77 7.00
CA LYS A 323 9.09 -0.36 7.42
C LYS A 323 8.01 -1.40 7.14
N LEU A 324 8.36 -2.55 6.57
CA LEU A 324 7.40 -3.62 6.30
C LEU A 324 7.22 -4.49 7.55
N ILE A 325 5.99 -4.92 7.76
CA ILE A 325 5.61 -5.84 8.84
C ILE A 325 5.05 -7.09 8.18
N SER A 326 5.52 -8.26 8.60
CA SER A 326 5.08 -9.54 8.04
C SER A 326 4.54 -10.44 9.14
N LEU A 327 3.37 -11.03 8.92
CA LEU A 327 2.79 -12.08 9.75
C LEU A 327 3.09 -13.44 9.11
N LEU A 328 3.76 -14.30 9.85
CA LEU A 328 4.06 -15.68 9.46
C LEU A 328 3.97 -16.60 10.68
N HIS A 329 3.19 -17.68 10.58
CA HIS A 329 3.01 -18.71 11.62
C HIS A 329 2.76 -18.16 13.03
N GLY A 330 1.87 -17.17 13.16
CA GLY A 330 1.47 -16.61 14.44
C GLY A 330 2.38 -15.52 15.01
N LYS A 331 3.45 -15.17 14.30
CA LYS A 331 4.44 -14.19 14.73
C LYS A 331 4.52 -13.01 13.76
N LEU A 332 4.65 -11.80 14.30
CA LEU A 332 4.96 -10.58 13.55
C LEU A 332 6.45 -10.35 13.50
N TYR A 333 6.93 -9.99 12.32
CA TYR A 333 8.32 -9.65 12.05
C TYR A 333 8.39 -8.26 11.36
N ARG A 334 9.49 -7.55 11.54
CA ARG A 334 9.73 -6.25 10.93
C ARG A 334 10.17 -6.30 9.46
N CYS A 335 10.35 -7.46 8.87
CA CYS A 335 10.85 -7.61 7.50
C CYS A 335 10.49 -9.01 6.98
N PRO A 336 10.05 -9.17 5.71
CA PRO A 336 9.76 -10.50 5.16
C PRO A 336 11.00 -11.40 5.09
N PHE A 337 12.19 -10.84 4.89
CA PHE A 337 13.44 -11.59 4.95
C PHE A 337 13.68 -12.14 6.37
N SER A 338 13.47 -11.34 7.43
CA SER A 338 13.57 -11.80 8.82
C SER A 338 12.55 -12.90 9.13
N ALA A 339 11.29 -12.73 8.70
CA ALA A 339 10.24 -13.71 8.90
C ALA A 339 10.60 -15.08 8.30
N ASN A 340 10.99 -15.11 7.03
CA ASN A 340 11.31 -16.34 6.35
C ASN A 340 12.66 -16.92 6.78
N GLY A 341 13.65 -16.08 7.09
CA GLY A 341 14.94 -16.52 7.62
C GLY A 341 14.81 -17.20 8.99
N ALA A 342 13.94 -16.69 9.86
CA ALA A 342 13.59 -17.31 11.13
C ALA A 342 12.85 -18.65 10.92
N ASN A 343 11.86 -18.69 10.02
CA ASN A 343 11.11 -19.91 9.71
C ASN A 343 12.01 -21.03 9.13
N LEU A 344 12.97 -20.66 8.29
CA LEU A 344 13.99 -21.56 7.76
C LEU A 344 15.08 -21.95 8.78
N LYS A 345 15.08 -21.35 9.98
CA LYS A 345 16.16 -21.48 10.97
C LYS A 345 17.54 -21.05 10.43
N ALA A 346 17.55 -20.23 9.42
CA ALA A 346 18.75 -19.71 8.77
C ALA A 346 19.35 -18.50 9.49
N ILE A 347 18.57 -17.88 10.37
CA ILE A 347 18.92 -16.68 11.14
C ILE A 347 18.64 -16.98 12.61
N PRO A 348 19.55 -16.64 13.55
CA PRO A 348 19.30 -16.78 14.97
C PRO A 348 18.04 -16.01 15.38
N GLN A 349 17.23 -16.62 16.25
CA GLN A 349 16.04 -15.96 16.75
C GLN A 349 16.41 -14.99 17.87
N ASN A 350 15.82 -13.80 17.81
CA ASN A 350 15.94 -12.78 18.84
C ASN A 350 14.54 -12.27 19.18
N GLY A 351 14.14 -12.43 20.44
CA GLY A 351 12.81 -12.01 20.89
C GLY A 351 12.49 -10.52 20.72
N ASN A 352 13.49 -9.67 20.42
CA ASN A 352 13.26 -8.25 20.09
C ASN A 352 12.89 -8.02 18.62
N ASP A 353 13.11 -9.00 17.76
CA ASP A 353 12.88 -8.91 16.31
C ASP A 353 11.50 -9.44 15.90
N GLU A 354 10.73 -10.00 16.84
CA GLU A 354 9.42 -10.60 16.61
C GLU A 354 8.43 -10.32 17.74
N VAL A 355 7.13 -10.41 17.44
CA VAL A 355 6.04 -10.43 18.43
C VAL A 355 5.21 -11.69 18.21
N ASN A 356 5.10 -12.53 19.25
CA ASN A 356 4.31 -13.75 19.20
C ASN A 356 2.84 -13.43 19.54
N LEU A 357 1.97 -13.41 18.52
CA LEU A 357 0.55 -13.09 18.68
C LEU A 357 -0.28 -14.24 19.25
N ILE A 358 0.20 -15.48 19.16
CA ILE A 358 -0.53 -16.64 19.67
C ILE A 358 -0.19 -16.99 21.13
N ASN A 359 0.75 -16.26 21.74
CA ASN A 359 1.05 -16.39 23.15
C ASN A 359 -0.10 -15.79 23.97
N ASP A 360 -0.77 -16.64 24.75
CA ASP A 360 -1.92 -16.24 25.56
C ASP A 360 -1.52 -15.61 26.93
N ASN A 361 -0.23 -15.58 27.24
CA ASN A 361 0.28 -14.98 28.49
C ASN A 361 0.29 -13.44 28.47
N PHE A 362 0.10 -12.81 27.31
CA PHE A 362 0.09 -11.36 27.16
C PHE A 362 -1.33 -10.83 27.00
N SER A 363 -1.65 -9.78 27.72
CA SER A 363 -2.85 -8.98 27.50
C SER A 363 -2.78 -8.23 26.16
N ILE A 364 -3.92 -7.75 25.67
CA ILE A 364 -3.99 -6.94 24.44
C ILE A 364 -3.15 -5.65 24.57
N ASN A 365 -3.10 -5.04 25.76
CA ASN A 365 -2.30 -3.84 25.98
C ASN A 365 -0.80 -4.14 25.91
N GLU A 366 -0.34 -5.23 26.50
CA GLU A 366 1.06 -5.65 26.42
C GLU A 366 1.47 -5.99 24.97
N LEU A 367 0.61 -6.71 24.24
CA LEU A 367 0.83 -7.00 22.82
C LEU A 367 0.86 -5.70 21.99
N ARG A 368 -0.02 -4.73 22.28
CA ARG A 368 -0.02 -3.42 21.63
C ARG A 368 1.32 -2.71 21.82
N GLU A 369 1.86 -2.67 23.03
CA GLU A 369 3.15 -2.03 23.29
C GLU A 369 4.33 -2.78 22.62
N GLN A 370 4.30 -4.11 22.59
CA GLN A 370 5.27 -4.90 21.83
C GLN A 370 5.20 -4.60 20.33
N ILE A 371 3.99 -4.50 19.76
CA ILE A 371 3.80 -4.15 18.34
C ILE A 371 4.32 -2.73 18.06
N LYS A 372 4.02 -1.75 18.92
CA LYS A 372 4.57 -0.40 18.80
C LYS A 372 6.10 -0.42 18.79
N LYS A 373 6.71 -1.11 19.75
CA LYS A 373 8.16 -1.25 19.86
C LYS A 373 8.74 -1.87 18.57
N LEU A 374 8.13 -2.96 18.07
CA LEU A 374 8.55 -3.60 16.84
C LEU A 374 8.43 -2.65 15.64
N CYS A 375 7.31 -1.95 15.46
CA CYS A 375 7.02 -1.12 14.29
C CYS A 375 7.86 0.16 14.23
N PHE A 376 8.16 0.77 15.37
CA PHE A 376 8.77 2.10 15.43
C PHE A 376 10.22 2.11 15.93
N SER A 377 10.78 0.96 16.29
CA SER A 377 12.21 0.85 16.63
C SER A 377 13.07 1.34 15.46
N LYS A 378 14.11 2.08 15.79
CA LYS A 378 15.18 2.47 14.84
C LYS A 378 16.34 1.49 14.84
N LYS A 379 16.33 0.49 15.74
CA LYS A 379 17.38 -0.52 15.83
C LYS A 379 17.28 -1.50 14.65
N TYR A 380 18.43 -1.92 14.15
CA TYR A 380 18.52 -2.97 13.15
C TYR A 380 18.07 -4.33 13.72
N LEU A 381 17.76 -5.27 12.81
CA LEU A 381 17.35 -6.63 13.15
C LEU A 381 18.55 -7.56 13.11
N THR A 382 18.52 -8.66 13.87
CA THR A 382 19.50 -9.75 13.77
C THR A 382 19.67 -10.22 12.31
N ALA A 383 18.56 -10.28 11.57
CA ALA A 383 18.54 -10.61 10.15
C ALA A 383 19.40 -9.70 9.26
N CYS A 384 19.68 -8.45 9.67
CA CYS A 384 20.51 -7.54 8.91
C CYS A 384 21.97 -8.02 8.80
N SER A 385 22.45 -8.81 9.75
CA SER A 385 23.78 -9.43 9.71
C SER A 385 23.92 -10.54 8.66
N TYR A 386 22.81 -11.01 8.11
CA TYR A 386 22.73 -12.10 7.11
C TYR A 386 22.17 -11.62 5.76
N CYS A 387 22.06 -10.31 5.59
CA CYS A 387 21.43 -9.67 4.44
C CYS A 387 22.36 -8.60 3.85
N SER A 388 22.32 -8.42 2.52
CA SER A 388 23.02 -7.32 1.83
C SER A 388 22.37 -5.95 2.05
N GLY A 389 21.17 -5.91 2.62
CA GLY A 389 20.33 -4.72 2.69
C GLY A 389 19.64 -4.40 1.38
N LYS A 390 18.70 -3.49 1.40
CA LYS A 390 17.88 -3.11 0.23
C LYS A 390 17.79 -1.60 0.10
N ASN A 391 18.94 -0.99 -0.15
CA ASN A 391 19.01 0.44 -0.44
C ASN A 391 18.63 0.69 -1.90
N SER A 392 17.60 1.47 -2.13
CA SER A 392 17.08 1.74 -3.48
C SER A 392 18.08 2.45 -4.40
N PHE A 393 19.09 3.10 -3.85
CA PHE A 393 20.11 3.85 -4.61
C PHE A 393 21.42 3.08 -4.76
N LEU A 394 21.81 2.31 -3.75
CA LEU A 394 23.16 1.68 -3.68
C LEU A 394 23.15 0.18 -3.98
N THR A 395 22.03 -0.53 -3.78
CA THR A 395 21.95 -1.97 -4.02
C THR A 395 21.94 -2.26 -5.53
N LEU A 396 22.77 -3.20 -5.95
CA LEU A 396 22.88 -3.64 -7.34
C LEU A 396 21.52 -4.07 -7.90
N ARG A 397 21.27 -3.77 -9.17
CA ARG A 397 20.09 -4.22 -9.91
C ARG A 397 20.41 -5.54 -10.60
N ILE A 398 19.49 -6.47 -10.49
CA ILE A 398 19.59 -7.80 -11.10
C ILE A 398 18.32 -8.11 -11.91
N PRO A 399 18.42 -9.00 -12.92
CA PRO A 399 17.24 -9.47 -13.64
C PRO A 399 16.25 -10.18 -12.69
N PRO A 400 14.93 -9.87 -12.80
CA PRO A 400 13.93 -10.47 -11.93
C PRO A 400 13.58 -11.90 -12.37
N ALA A 401 13.00 -12.67 -11.45
CA ALA A 401 12.35 -13.95 -11.68
C ALA A 401 13.18 -15.03 -12.40
N ILE A 402 14.52 -14.98 -12.31
CA ILE A 402 15.37 -16.08 -12.79
C ILE A 402 15.08 -17.32 -11.93
N GLN A 403 14.72 -18.44 -12.58
CA GLN A 403 14.29 -19.66 -11.88
C GLN A 403 15.45 -20.55 -11.46
N THR A 404 15.31 -21.21 -10.31
CA THR A 404 16.17 -22.34 -9.91
C THR A 404 15.48 -23.66 -10.20
N LYS A 405 16.26 -24.71 -10.48
CA LYS A 405 15.75 -26.07 -10.69
C LYS A 405 15.48 -26.80 -9.37
N LYS A 406 16.26 -26.50 -8.33
CA LYS A 406 16.23 -27.12 -6.99
C LYS A 406 16.26 -26.03 -5.93
N PRO A 407 15.81 -26.30 -4.71
CA PRO A 407 16.03 -25.42 -3.57
C PRO A 407 17.51 -25.08 -3.42
N LEU A 408 17.81 -23.84 -3.07
CA LEU A 408 19.18 -23.39 -2.83
C LEU A 408 19.65 -23.86 -1.45
N PRO A 409 20.94 -24.23 -1.30
CA PRO A 409 21.51 -24.55 0.01
C PRO A 409 21.65 -23.28 0.85
N TYR A 410 21.57 -23.42 2.17
CA TYR A 410 21.83 -22.36 3.15
C TYR A 410 22.35 -22.98 4.46
N THR A 411 22.99 -22.17 5.27
CA THR A 411 23.46 -22.60 6.59
C THR A 411 22.36 -22.42 7.64
N ILE A 412 22.15 -23.42 8.47
CA ILE A 412 21.26 -23.34 9.64
C ILE A 412 22.05 -22.72 10.79
N ASN A 413 21.61 -21.56 11.26
CA ASN A 413 22.23 -20.83 12.37
C ASN A 413 21.31 -20.91 13.60
N ASN A 414 21.50 -21.94 14.40
CA ASN A 414 20.66 -22.22 15.59
C ASN A 414 21.25 -21.65 16.91
N LYS A 415 22.18 -20.71 16.86
CA LYS A 415 22.80 -20.16 18.08
C LYS A 415 22.35 -18.74 18.35
#